data_b3dffa44e84155b33d6810835e3cf489
#
_entry.id   b3dffa44e84155b33d6810835e3cf489
#
_cell.length_a   1.000
_cell.length_b   1.000
_cell.length_c   1.000
_cell.angle_alpha   90.00
_cell.angle_beta   90.00
_cell.angle_gamma   90.00
#
_symmetry.space_group_name_H-M   'P 1'
#
loop_
_entity.id
_entity.type
_entity.pdbx_description
1 polymer ?
#
loop_
_entity_poly.entity_id
_entity_poly.type
_entity_poly.pdbx_seq_one_letter_code
_entity_poly.pdbx_strand_id
1 'polypeptide(L)'
;MKIAIMGSGIEVFCCAHRLLDLEPKLEIHIFDEKAEAGMYGEEPGIFQKWPITPISWYGKMFSQAPNKESTAVRYSWFVKSLSIALAKRGATHHLKTRVTDIRNNEVKYIGAGHLGSGVMKVQQIIDLRENKSGKKWHGAISKTTIEGKICGIRPDETVENWSSEEVKGNFIQKMNWYGEDHEKAISNRVLSGIEAAELTII
;
A
#
# COMPACT_ATOMS: atom_id res chain seq x y z
N MET A 1 -5.65 23.62 1.24
CA MET A 1 -6.67 22.70 1.81
C MET A 1 -5.94 21.57 2.53
N LYS A 2 -6.42 21.20 3.73
CA LYS A 2 -5.85 20.12 4.54
C LYS A 2 -6.71 18.86 4.40
N ILE A 3 -6.08 17.73 4.08
CA ILE A 3 -6.75 16.44 3.89
C ILE A 3 -6.16 15.40 4.84
N ALA A 4 -7.02 14.63 5.51
CA ALA A 4 -6.62 13.45 6.27
C ALA A 4 -6.96 12.18 5.50
N ILE A 5 -6.00 11.27 5.38
CA ILE A 5 -6.19 9.95 4.78
C ILE A 5 -5.87 8.90 5.85
N MET A 6 -6.80 7.97 6.08
CA MET A 6 -6.61 6.87 7.02
C MET A 6 -6.28 5.59 6.27
N GLY A 7 -5.26 4.87 6.77
CA GLY A 7 -4.79 3.60 6.20
C GLY A 7 -3.31 3.62 5.85
N SER A 8 -2.82 2.53 5.25
CA SER A 8 -1.39 2.32 5.03
C SER A 8 -1.04 1.45 3.82
N GLY A 9 -2.03 1.07 3.02
CA GLY A 9 -1.85 0.26 1.81
C GLY A 9 -1.38 1.08 0.60
N ILE A 10 -1.18 0.41 -0.53
CA ILE A 10 -0.82 1.05 -1.81
C ILE A 10 -1.85 2.11 -2.19
N GLU A 11 -3.14 1.83 -1.99
CA GLU A 11 -4.24 2.74 -2.29
C GLU A 11 -4.12 4.09 -1.57
N VAL A 12 -3.68 4.09 -0.32
CA VAL A 12 -3.47 5.31 0.47
C VAL A 12 -2.38 6.19 -0.15
N PHE A 13 -1.24 5.58 -0.48
CA PHE A 13 -0.11 6.33 -1.03
C PHE A 13 -0.38 6.76 -2.48
N CYS A 14 -1.05 5.93 -3.28
CA CYS A 14 -1.47 6.31 -4.64
C CYS A 14 -2.51 7.45 -4.60
N CYS A 15 -3.47 7.41 -3.69
CA CYS A 15 -4.42 8.50 -3.47
C CYS A 15 -3.68 9.80 -3.13
N ALA A 16 -2.79 9.78 -2.16
CA ALA A 16 -2.04 10.95 -1.73
C ALA A 16 -1.14 11.52 -2.84
N HIS A 17 -0.45 10.66 -3.60
CA HIS A 17 0.35 11.08 -4.75
C HIS A 17 -0.50 11.73 -5.83
N ARG A 18 -1.67 11.12 -6.16
CA ARG A 18 -2.59 11.65 -7.16
C ARG A 18 -3.17 12.99 -6.74
N LEU A 19 -3.55 13.15 -5.47
CA LEU A 19 -4.00 14.43 -4.93
C LEU A 19 -2.95 15.53 -5.10
N LEU A 20 -1.68 15.24 -4.80
CA LEU A 20 -0.58 16.19 -4.99
C LEU A 20 -0.24 16.44 -6.47
N ASP A 21 -0.57 15.54 -7.39
CA ASP A 21 -0.45 15.79 -8.83
C ASP A 21 -1.56 16.73 -9.33
N LEU A 22 -2.77 16.60 -8.77
CA LEU A 22 -3.91 17.44 -9.11
C LEU A 22 -3.81 18.85 -8.48
N GLU A 23 -3.39 18.93 -7.21
CA GLU A 23 -3.26 20.17 -6.47
C GLU A 23 -2.01 20.12 -5.57
N PRO A 24 -0.87 20.62 -6.07
CA PRO A 24 0.43 20.52 -5.37
C PRO A 24 0.51 21.27 -4.02
N LYS A 25 -0.47 22.16 -3.73
CA LYS A 25 -0.49 22.93 -2.49
C LYS A 25 -1.31 22.29 -1.38
N LEU A 26 -1.79 21.07 -1.57
CA LEU A 26 -2.52 20.35 -0.53
C LEU A 26 -1.61 20.00 0.66
N GLU A 27 -2.15 20.17 1.85
CA GLU A 27 -1.56 19.68 3.10
C GLU A 27 -2.15 18.29 3.40
N ILE A 28 -1.36 17.25 3.17
CA ILE A 28 -1.80 15.86 3.31
C ILE A 28 -1.25 15.26 4.60
N HIS A 29 -2.15 14.67 5.41
CA HIS A 29 -1.85 13.95 6.63
C HIS A 29 -2.32 12.51 6.50
N ILE A 30 -1.40 11.54 6.64
CA ILE A 30 -1.70 10.11 6.60
C ILE A 30 -1.63 9.56 8.02
N PHE A 31 -2.70 8.88 8.45
CA PHE A 31 -2.80 8.25 9.76
C PHE A 31 -2.68 6.73 9.62
N ASP A 32 -1.64 6.18 10.25
CA ASP A 32 -1.33 4.74 10.22
C ASP A 32 -1.05 4.21 11.63
N GLU A 33 -1.70 3.12 12.01
CA GLU A 33 -1.48 2.44 13.29
C GLU A 33 -0.14 1.71 13.36
N LYS A 34 0.52 1.49 12.22
CA LYS A 34 1.80 0.78 12.15
C LYS A 34 2.99 1.71 12.37
N ALA A 35 4.12 1.11 12.70
CA ALA A 35 5.36 1.84 12.97
C ALA A 35 6.05 2.34 11.70
N GLU A 36 5.80 1.71 10.57
CA GLU A 36 6.29 2.15 9.25
C GLU A 36 5.40 1.61 8.13
N ALA A 37 5.45 2.27 6.98
CA ALA A 37 4.77 1.82 5.77
C ALA A 37 5.32 0.47 5.29
N GLY A 38 4.44 -0.44 4.85
CA GLY A 38 4.79 -1.79 4.42
C GLY A 38 4.96 -2.82 5.54
N MET A 39 4.75 -2.45 6.80
CA MET A 39 4.92 -3.34 7.96
C MET A 39 3.80 -4.38 8.12
N TYR A 40 2.78 -4.36 7.29
CA TYR A 40 1.65 -5.31 7.36
C TYR A 40 1.95 -6.71 6.85
N GLY A 41 3.11 -6.90 6.26
CA GLY A 41 3.51 -8.13 5.61
C GLY A 41 3.47 -8.04 4.09
N GLU A 42 3.52 -9.20 3.48
CA GLU A 42 3.49 -9.31 2.03
C GLU A 42 2.07 -9.60 1.56
N GLU A 43 1.67 -8.91 0.51
CA GLU A 43 0.47 -9.14 -0.25
C GLU A 43 0.84 -9.47 -1.70
N PRO A 44 -0.14 -9.88 -2.56
CA PRO A 44 0.16 -10.15 -3.95
C PRO A 44 0.78 -8.96 -4.65
N GLY A 45 2.00 -9.14 -5.14
CA GLY A 45 2.78 -8.14 -5.87
C GLY A 45 2.84 -8.41 -7.37
N ILE A 46 2.02 -9.33 -7.91
CA ILE A 46 2.01 -9.72 -9.31
C ILE A 46 1.48 -8.56 -10.18
N PHE A 47 2.14 -8.30 -11.30
CA PHE A 47 1.74 -7.27 -12.26
C PHE A 47 1.88 -7.76 -13.70
N GLN A 48 1.04 -7.23 -14.59
CA GLN A 48 1.11 -7.52 -16.02
C GLN A 48 2.08 -6.60 -16.75
N LYS A 49 2.24 -5.37 -16.26
CA LYS A 49 3.13 -4.36 -16.86
C LYS A 49 3.75 -3.51 -15.76
N TRP A 50 5.05 -3.27 -15.84
CA TRP A 50 5.77 -2.34 -14.99
C TRP A 50 6.23 -1.11 -15.79
N PRO A 51 6.21 0.10 -15.26
CA PRO A 51 5.68 0.48 -13.94
C PRO A 51 4.15 0.54 -13.88
N ILE A 52 3.59 0.24 -12.70
CA ILE A 52 2.14 0.28 -12.43
C ILE A 52 1.65 1.65 -11.92
N THR A 53 2.59 2.54 -11.58
CA THR A 53 2.35 3.93 -11.19
C THR A 53 3.33 4.84 -11.93
N PRO A 54 3.10 6.16 -11.98
CA PRO A 54 4.13 7.10 -12.43
C PRO A 54 5.43 6.88 -11.65
N ILE A 55 6.56 6.90 -12.37
CA ILE A 55 7.90 6.68 -11.76
C ILE A 55 8.20 7.73 -10.68
N SER A 56 7.67 8.94 -10.81
CA SER A 56 7.80 10.01 -9.83
C SER A 56 7.15 9.70 -8.47
N TRP A 57 6.24 8.70 -8.39
CA TRP A 57 5.54 8.36 -7.16
C TRP A 57 6.34 7.43 -6.25
N TYR A 58 7.37 6.78 -6.75
CA TYR A 58 8.23 5.94 -5.93
C TYR A 58 9.70 6.29 -6.16
N GLY A 59 10.48 6.15 -5.11
CA GLY A 59 11.91 6.41 -5.14
C GLY A 59 12.70 5.23 -5.69
N LYS A 60 14.01 5.28 -5.53
CA LYS A 60 14.89 4.18 -5.87
C LYS A 60 14.56 2.96 -5.02
N MET A 61 14.20 1.86 -5.66
CA MET A 61 13.97 0.57 -5.02
C MET A 61 15.25 -0.30 -5.01
N PHE A 62 16.36 0.22 -5.52
CA PHE A 62 17.66 -0.46 -5.62
C PHE A 62 17.52 -1.85 -6.27
N SER A 63 18.07 -2.90 -5.65
CA SER A 63 17.97 -4.28 -6.12
C SER A 63 16.54 -4.86 -6.09
N GLN A 64 15.59 -4.17 -5.50
CA GLN A 64 14.18 -4.58 -5.46
C GLN A 64 13.34 -3.92 -6.57
N ALA A 65 13.96 -3.11 -7.44
CA ALA A 65 13.28 -2.53 -8.59
C ALA A 65 13.03 -3.61 -9.66
N PRO A 66 11.78 -3.79 -10.12
CA PRO A 66 11.48 -4.73 -11.20
C PRO A 66 12.31 -4.47 -12.46
N ASN A 67 12.85 -5.53 -13.02
CA ASN A 67 13.57 -5.57 -14.29
C ASN A 67 12.68 -6.17 -15.41
N LYS A 68 13.26 -6.43 -16.58
CA LYS A 68 12.51 -6.95 -17.74
C LYS A 68 11.95 -8.37 -17.52
N GLU A 69 12.53 -9.13 -16.63
CA GLU A 69 12.16 -10.52 -16.34
C GLU A 69 11.21 -10.62 -15.14
N SER A 70 11.07 -9.53 -14.39
CA SER A 70 10.20 -9.49 -13.22
C SER A 70 8.72 -9.43 -13.64
N THR A 71 7.90 -10.24 -13.00
CA THR A 71 6.44 -10.24 -13.10
C THR A 71 5.76 -10.03 -11.75
N ALA A 72 6.56 -9.81 -10.69
CA ALA A 72 6.10 -9.41 -9.39
C ALA A 72 7.07 -8.41 -8.75
N VAL A 73 6.55 -7.58 -7.85
CA VAL A 73 7.32 -6.70 -6.98
C VAL A 73 7.11 -7.14 -5.53
N ARG A 74 8.13 -7.01 -4.71
CA ARG A 74 7.93 -7.20 -3.27
C ARG A 74 7.02 -6.09 -2.73
N TYR A 75 5.80 -6.47 -2.35
CA TYR A 75 4.74 -5.55 -1.95
C TYR A 75 5.19 -4.54 -0.88
N SER A 76 5.76 -5.03 0.23
CA SER A 76 6.21 -4.18 1.34
C SER A 76 7.26 -3.15 0.93
N TRP A 77 8.17 -3.50 0.01
CA TRP A 77 9.17 -2.57 -0.51
C TRP A 77 8.56 -1.51 -1.43
N PHE A 78 7.58 -1.88 -2.24
CA PHE A 78 6.90 -0.93 -3.11
C PHE A 78 6.09 0.09 -2.28
N VAL A 79 5.32 -0.38 -1.29
CA VAL A 79 4.61 0.49 -0.34
C VAL A 79 5.58 1.46 0.35
N LYS A 80 6.71 0.94 0.84
CA LYS A 80 7.73 1.77 1.48
C LYS A 80 8.32 2.82 0.54
N SER A 81 8.58 2.46 -0.71
CA SER A 81 9.12 3.40 -1.71
C SER A 81 8.14 4.52 -2.05
N LEU A 82 6.84 4.20 -2.19
CA LEU A 82 5.76 5.18 -2.36
C LEU A 82 5.70 6.14 -1.16
N SER A 83 5.70 5.60 0.06
CA SER A 83 5.66 6.38 1.30
C SER A 83 6.84 7.35 1.42
N ILE A 84 8.06 6.90 1.15
CA ILE A 84 9.27 7.73 1.21
C ILE A 84 9.21 8.86 0.16
N ALA A 85 8.80 8.55 -1.06
CA ALA A 85 8.67 9.56 -2.11
C ALA A 85 7.59 10.59 -1.77
N LEU A 86 6.48 10.13 -1.18
CA LEU A 86 5.39 11.00 -0.75
C LEU A 86 5.80 11.95 0.38
N ALA A 87 6.56 11.47 1.36
CA ALA A 87 7.12 12.32 2.43
C ALA A 87 8.03 13.43 1.85
N LYS A 88 8.82 13.12 0.80
CA LYS A 88 9.63 14.13 0.09
C LYS A 88 8.78 15.16 -0.64
N ARG A 89 7.54 14.84 -0.98
CA ARG A 89 6.56 15.77 -1.56
C ARG A 89 5.84 16.62 -0.51
N GLY A 90 6.16 16.46 0.77
CA GLY A 90 5.64 17.26 1.88
C GLY A 90 4.43 16.66 2.62
N ALA A 91 4.01 15.43 2.30
CA ALA A 91 2.96 14.77 3.09
C ALA A 91 3.47 14.40 4.49
N THR A 92 2.64 14.58 5.50
CA THR A 92 2.94 14.24 6.88
C THR A 92 2.40 12.86 7.23
N HIS A 93 3.27 11.99 7.73
CA HIS A 93 2.90 10.64 8.15
C HIS A 93 2.81 10.58 9.68
N HIS A 94 1.60 10.28 10.18
CA HIS A 94 1.33 10.02 11.59
C HIS A 94 1.38 8.51 11.83
N LEU A 95 2.58 7.98 12.00
CA LEU A 95 2.81 6.56 12.28
C LEU A 95 2.50 6.22 13.75
N LYS A 96 2.20 4.95 14.05
CA LYS A 96 1.74 4.49 15.38
C LYS A 96 0.58 5.33 15.92
N THR A 97 -0.31 5.77 15.03
CA THR A 97 -1.38 6.69 15.38
C THR A 97 -2.73 6.10 14.99
N ARG A 98 -3.53 5.78 15.99
CA ARG A 98 -4.88 5.25 15.80
C ARG A 98 -5.90 6.37 15.80
N VAL A 99 -6.69 6.45 14.74
CA VAL A 99 -7.87 7.32 14.67
C VAL A 99 -8.98 6.67 15.48
N THR A 100 -9.49 7.39 16.48
CA THR A 100 -10.51 6.90 17.43
C THR A 100 -11.91 7.40 17.12
N ASP A 101 -12.02 8.55 16.45
CA ASP A 101 -13.32 9.13 16.09
C ASP A 101 -13.14 10.08 14.89
N ILE A 102 -14.21 10.18 14.07
CA ILE A 102 -14.27 11.08 12.93
C ILE A 102 -15.63 11.75 12.96
N ARG A 103 -15.69 13.07 13.18
CA ARG A 103 -16.93 13.85 13.20
C ARG A 103 -16.69 15.28 12.72
N ASN A 104 -17.59 15.81 11.92
CA ASN A 104 -17.61 17.22 11.53
C ASN A 104 -16.25 17.72 11.02
N ASN A 105 -15.59 16.96 10.16
CA ASN A 105 -14.24 17.25 9.64
C ASN A 105 -13.15 17.35 10.72
N GLU A 106 -13.36 16.70 11.85
CA GLU A 106 -12.37 16.52 12.90
C GLU A 106 -11.94 15.05 12.97
N VAL A 107 -10.64 14.82 12.99
CA VAL A 107 -10.02 13.51 13.20
C VAL A 107 -9.47 13.47 14.62
N LYS A 108 -10.06 12.63 15.48
CA LYS A 108 -9.58 12.39 16.85
C LYS A 108 -8.63 11.20 16.83
N TYR A 109 -7.46 11.35 17.42
CA TYR A 109 -6.44 10.32 17.35
C TYR A 109 -5.67 10.15 18.67
N ILE A 110 -5.10 8.95 18.83
CA ILE A 110 -4.15 8.60 19.86
C ILE A 110 -2.89 8.09 19.14
N GLY A 111 -1.77 8.76 19.33
CA GLY A 111 -0.51 8.45 18.68
C GLY A 111 0.61 8.11 19.65
N ALA A 112 1.70 7.56 19.12
CA ALA A 112 2.97 7.45 19.79
C ALA A 112 3.85 8.66 19.45
N GLY A 113 4.69 9.06 20.40
CA GLY A 113 5.61 10.17 20.23
C GLY A 113 5.11 11.46 20.89
N HIS A 114 5.77 12.57 20.55
CA HIS A 114 5.55 13.85 21.24
C HIS A 114 4.18 14.51 20.95
N LEU A 115 3.47 14.06 19.92
CA LEU A 115 2.11 14.55 19.63
C LEU A 115 1.04 13.88 20.51
N GLY A 116 1.32 12.69 21.10
CA GLY A 116 0.39 12.02 21.99
C GLY A 116 -1.00 11.80 21.38
N SER A 117 -2.04 12.26 22.08
CA SER A 117 -3.42 12.30 21.60
C SER A 117 -3.83 13.71 21.19
N GLY A 118 -4.74 13.82 20.22
CA GLY A 118 -5.18 15.11 19.72
C GLY A 118 -6.43 15.05 18.86
N VAL A 119 -6.83 16.24 18.40
CA VAL A 119 -7.88 16.45 17.43
C VAL A 119 -7.32 17.30 16.31
N MET A 120 -7.45 16.86 15.07
CA MET A 120 -7.05 17.61 13.88
C MET A 120 -8.29 18.01 13.10
N LYS A 121 -8.42 19.32 12.81
CA LYS A 121 -9.41 19.83 11.88
C LYS A 121 -8.88 19.76 10.46
N VAL A 122 -9.69 19.23 9.54
CA VAL A 122 -9.36 19.08 8.12
C VAL A 122 -10.53 19.54 7.26
N GLN A 123 -10.30 19.79 5.98
CA GLN A 123 -11.39 20.09 5.06
C GLN A 123 -11.98 18.84 4.41
N GLN A 124 -11.17 17.77 4.30
CA GLN A 124 -11.60 16.54 3.69
C GLN A 124 -11.00 15.33 4.43
N ILE A 125 -11.76 14.25 4.47
CA ILE A 125 -11.36 13.00 5.10
C ILE A 125 -11.57 11.87 4.10
N ILE A 126 -10.53 11.05 3.89
CA ILE A 126 -10.57 9.88 3.03
C ILE A 126 -10.23 8.66 3.89
N ASP A 127 -11.18 7.75 4.04
CA ASP A 127 -10.98 6.52 4.82
C ASP A 127 -10.72 5.34 3.89
N LEU A 128 -9.45 4.95 3.80
CA LEU A 128 -8.95 3.81 3.01
C LEU A 128 -8.39 2.72 3.93
N ARG A 129 -8.91 2.62 5.15
CA ARG A 129 -8.53 1.53 6.05
C ARG A 129 -9.03 0.20 5.51
N GLU A 130 -8.15 -0.79 5.53
CA GLU A 130 -8.47 -2.12 5.01
C GLU A 130 -9.65 -2.75 5.73
N ASN A 131 -10.58 -3.25 4.94
CA ASN A 131 -11.57 -4.21 5.38
C ASN A 131 -11.12 -5.59 4.85
N LYS A 132 -10.76 -6.50 5.73
CA LYS A 132 -10.39 -7.88 5.37
C LYS A 132 -11.63 -8.64 4.90
N SER A 133 -12.00 -8.42 3.67
CA SER A 133 -13.12 -9.09 3.00
C SER A 133 -12.61 -9.89 1.79
N GLY A 134 -13.42 -10.80 1.32
CA GLY A 134 -13.09 -11.63 0.16
C GLY A 134 -12.53 -13.00 0.52
N LYS A 135 -12.08 -13.71 -0.52
CA LYS A 135 -11.53 -15.06 -0.42
C LYS A 135 -10.14 -15.03 0.23
N LYS A 136 -9.88 -16.02 1.09
CA LYS A 136 -8.54 -16.23 1.64
C LYS A 136 -7.63 -16.87 0.60
N TRP A 137 -6.46 -16.28 0.42
CA TRP A 137 -5.38 -16.79 -0.43
C TRP A 137 -4.16 -17.11 0.42
N HIS A 138 -3.49 -18.22 0.05
CA HIS A 138 -2.27 -18.67 0.67
C HIS A 138 -1.09 -18.35 -0.25
N GLY A 139 -0.18 -17.52 0.23
CA GLY A 139 1.03 -17.14 -0.47
C GLY A 139 2.25 -17.88 0.05
N ALA A 140 3.18 -18.16 -0.84
CA ALA A 140 4.48 -18.71 -0.50
C ALA A 140 5.59 -18.09 -1.35
N ILE A 141 6.72 -17.78 -0.75
CA ILE A 141 7.94 -17.36 -1.44
C ILE A 141 8.90 -18.54 -1.50
N SER A 142 9.35 -18.84 -2.70
CA SER A 142 10.28 -19.95 -2.99
C SER A 142 11.38 -19.50 -3.99
N LYS A 143 12.32 -20.38 -4.27
CA LYS A 143 13.32 -20.18 -5.33
C LYS A 143 12.85 -20.69 -6.70
N THR A 144 11.75 -21.42 -6.74
CA THR A 144 11.22 -22.05 -7.96
C THR A 144 9.71 -21.86 -8.02
N THR A 145 9.18 -21.91 -9.23
CA THR A 145 7.73 -21.98 -9.45
C THR A 145 7.14 -23.26 -8.86
N ILE A 146 5.89 -23.18 -8.43
CA ILE A 146 5.12 -24.35 -7.99
C ILE A 146 4.12 -24.68 -9.10
N GLU A 147 4.16 -25.92 -9.59
CA GLU A 147 3.27 -26.37 -10.65
C GLU A 147 1.80 -26.16 -10.28
N GLY A 148 1.01 -25.69 -11.24
CA GLY A 148 -0.42 -25.44 -11.07
C GLY A 148 -0.76 -24.27 -10.16
N LYS A 149 0.20 -23.44 -9.77
CA LYS A 149 -0.02 -22.20 -9.00
C LYS A 149 0.29 -20.98 -9.86
N ILE A 150 -0.43 -19.90 -9.59
CA ILE A 150 -0.12 -18.60 -10.18
C ILE A 150 1.09 -18.04 -9.47
N CYS A 151 2.07 -17.62 -10.25
CA CYS A 151 3.35 -17.16 -9.72
C CYS A 151 3.81 -15.86 -10.39
N GLY A 152 4.63 -15.11 -9.64
CA GLY A 152 5.33 -13.95 -10.12
C GLY A 152 6.80 -13.99 -9.73
N ILE A 153 7.68 -13.62 -10.66
CA ILE A 153 9.13 -13.56 -10.45
C ILE A 153 9.48 -12.17 -9.92
N ARG A 154 10.10 -12.12 -8.75
CA ARG A 154 10.58 -10.89 -8.10
C ARG A 154 11.97 -10.50 -8.61
N PRO A 155 12.40 -9.24 -8.46
CA PRO A 155 13.73 -8.78 -8.88
C PRO A 155 14.91 -9.52 -8.25
N ASP A 156 14.72 -10.11 -7.08
CA ASP A 156 15.71 -10.92 -6.34
C ASP A 156 15.67 -12.41 -6.73
N GLU A 157 15.03 -12.73 -7.87
CA GLU A 157 14.84 -14.08 -8.41
C GLU A 157 14.00 -15.00 -7.52
N THR A 158 13.46 -14.52 -6.42
CA THR A 158 12.48 -15.30 -5.67
C THR A 158 11.14 -15.32 -6.39
N VAL A 159 10.41 -16.40 -6.19
CA VAL A 159 9.11 -16.64 -6.83
C VAL A 159 8.02 -16.52 -5.78
N GLU A 160 7.08 -15.66 -6.07
CA GLU A 160 5.86 -15.48 -5.32
C GLU A 160 4.77 -16.38 -5.89
N ASN A 161 4.25 -17.30 -5.08
CA ASN A 161 3.23 -18.27 -5.49
C ASN A 161 1.96 -18.03 -4.67
N TRP A 162 0.80 -18.03 -5.33
CA TRP A 162 -0.51 -17.84 -4.70
C TRP A 162 -1.48 -18.97 -5.03
N SER A 163 -2.29 -19.37 -4.04
CA SER A 163 -3.26 -20.46 -4.15
C SER A 163 -4.45 -20.23 -3.24
N SER A 164 -5.60 -20.78 -3.63
CA SER A 164 -6.76 -20.88 -2.74
C SER A 164 -6.61 -21.97 -1.68
N GLU A 165 -5.67 -22.91 -1.87
CA GLU A 165 -5.37 -23.99 -0.95
C GLU A 165 -4.04 -23.73 -0.26
N GLU A 166 -3.88 -24.27 0.95
CA GLU A 166 -2.63 -24.14 1.68
C GLU A 166 -1.48 -24.79 0.92
N VAL A 167 -0.42 -24.03 0.72
CA VAL A 167 0.79 -24.51 0.04
C VAL A 167 1.64 -25.30 1.03
N LYS A 168 1.92 -26.58 0.70
CA LYS A 168 2.76 -27.47 1.50
C LYS A 168 4.18 -27.47 0.98
N GLY A 169 5.16 -27.47 1.86
CA GLY A 169 6.58 -27.50 1.52
C GLY A 169 7.43 -26.59 2.38
N ASN A 170 8.73 -26.55 2.06
CA ASN A 170 9.67 -25.61 2.69
C ASN A 170 9.77 -24.35 1.85
N PHE A 171 9.39 -23.24 2.44
CA PHE A 171 9.35 -21.93 1.79
C PHE A 171 10.20 -20.93 2.57
N ILE A 172 10.71 -19.93 1.86
CA ILE A 172 11.40 -18.78 2.46
C ILE A 172 10.44 -18.02 3.36
N GLN A 173 9.18 -17.87 2.91
CA GLN A 173 8.12 -17.17 3.63
C GLN A 173 6.76 -17.77 3.28
N LYS A 174 5.87 -17.83 4.27
CA LYS A 174 4.43 -18.09 4.06
C LYS A 174 3.65 -16.87 4.47
N MET A 175 2.54 -16.61 3.78
CA MET A 175 1.69 -15.45 4.00
C MET A 175 0.23 -15.77 3.67
N ASN A 176 -0.68 -14.94 4.16
CA ASN A 176 -2.10 -15.02 3.82
C ASN A 176 -2.57 -13.63 3.38
N TRP A 177 -3.42 -13.62 2.38
CA TRP A 177 -4.08 -12.41 1.91
C TRP A 177 -5.58 -12.67 1.73
N TYR A 178 -6.39 -11.61 1.84
CA TYR A 178 -7.84 -11.66 1.64
C TYR A 178 -8.22 -10.70 0.53
N GLY A 179 -8.94 -11.18 -0.48
CA GLY A 179 -9.39 -10.39 -1.62
C GLY A 179 -9.94 -11.25 -2.73
N GLU A 180 -10.45 -10.62 -3.76
CA GLU A 180 -11.13 -11.32 -4.85
C GLU A 180 -10.15 -11.96 -5.85
N ASP A 181 -9.16 -11.21 -6.29
CA ASP A 181 -8.25 -11.60 -7.36
C ASP A 181 -6.81 -11.21 -7.02
N HIS A 182 -5.99 -12.21 -6.70
CA HIS A 182 -4.59 -12.00 -6.33
C HIS A 182 -3.69 -11.60 -7.51
N GLU A 183 -4.07 -11.91 -8.76
CA GLU A 183 -3.32 -11.50 -9.96
C GLU A 183 -3.47 -10.01 -10.26
N LYS A 184 -4.60 -9.42 -9.86
CA LYS A 184 -4.91 -8.00 -10.06
C LYS A 184 -4.83 -7.19 -8.76
N ALA A 185 -4.48 -7.83 -7.64
CA ALA A 185 -4.51 -7.19 -6.33
C ALA A 185 -3.76 -5.84 -6.30
N ILE A 186 -2.51 -5.82 -6.74
CA ILE A 186 -1.70 -4.61 -6.73
C ILE A 186 -2.23 -3.54 -7.69
N SER A 187 -2.65 -3.93 -8.89
CA SER A 187 -3.20 -3.00 -9.89
C SER A 187 -4.52 -2.41 -9.45
N ASN A 188 -5.41 -3.23 -8.88
CA ASN A 188 -6.70 -2.77 -8.35
C ASN A 188 -6.53 -1.77 -7.20
N ARG A 189 -5.57 -2.00 -6.30
CA ARG A 189 -5.27 -1.06 -5.20
C ARG A 189 -4.73 0.27 -5.72
N VAL A 190 -3.86 0.25 -6.73
CA VAL A 190 -3.38 1.47 -7.40
C VAL A 190 -4.55 2.26 -7.99
N LEU A 191 -5.42 1.60 -8.74
CA LEU A 191 -6.59 2.24 -9.36
C LEU A 191 -7.55 2.79 -8.32
N SER A 192 -7.87 2.02 -7.27
CA SER A 192 -8.74 2.47 -6.18
C SER A 192 -8.20 3.73 -5.50
N GLY A 193 -6.89 3.82 -5.27
CA GLY A 193 -6.27 5.02 -4.72
C GLY A 193 -6.39 6.23 -5.65
N ILE A 194 -6.19 6.05 -6.95
CA ILE A 194 -6.34 7.11 -7.95
C ILE A 194 -7.79 7.61 -8.01
N GLU A 195 -8.75 6.69 -8.08
CA GLU A 195 -10.18 7.01 -8.09
C GLU A 195 -10.62 7.76 -6.84
N ALA A 196 -10.16 7.33 -5.65
CA ALA A 196 -10.46 8.01 -4.40
C ALA A 196 -9.95 9.48 -4.40
N ALA A 197 -8.79 9.74 -4.99
CA ALA A 197 -8.25 11.08 -5.12
C ALA A 197 -9.09 11.93 -6.09
N GLU A 198 -9.45 11.39 -7.23
CA GLU A 198 -10.22 12.09 -8.26
C GLU A 198 -11.62 12.46 -7.77
N LEU A 199 -12.29 11.57 -7.04
CA LEU A 199 -13.60 11.84 -6.41
C LEU A 199 -13.53 12.90 -5.30
N THR A 200 -12.35 13.14 -4.73
CA THR A 200 -12.18 14.09 -3.62
C THR A 200 -12.07 15.55 -4.09
N ILE A 201 -11.58 15.79 -5.30
CA ILE A 201 -11.28 17.14 -5.84
C ILE A 201 -12.41 17.69 -6.74
N ILE A 202 -13.39 16.84 -7.08
CA ILE A 202 -14.60 17.26 -7.80
C ILE A 202 -15.52 18.04 -6.84
#